data_7009ae3b8f0bbb7e8e4acbbb0c596f80
#
_entry.id   7009ae3b8f0bbb7e8e4acbbb0c596f80
#
_cell.length_a   1.000
_cell.length_b   1.000
_cell.length_c   1.000
_cell.angle_alpha   90.00
_cell.angle_beta   90.00
_cell.angle_gamma   90.00
#
_symmetry.space_group_name_H-M   'P 1'
#
loop_
_entity.id
_entity.type
_entity.pdbx_description
1 polymer ?
#
loop_
_entity_poly.entity_id
_entity_poly.type
_entity_poly.pdbx_seq_one_letter_code
_entity_poly.pdbx_strand_id
1 'polypeptide(L)'
;PYYDFGGEGMPGVGDDSSPNTVPDGGVGKWVYDTFLPHGYAFAQASTFGTGQSTHCQDVKGLGEQTGIQAATDWLGQQNWSNGNVGLMGKSYAGTTNWEAAQNPSEHLKTIVPISGSIGVQEMFYRNGSSEARAMGYDAAYQAATTDLTTDDVRMCSDDLVGPLNPWSTWGWAEFGGADWSDYWDERRHLPDVLENYKGSVYIVWGLQDWNVDPYHAFPTYQLLRDAGINTRAISGQWAHNYPDQPDRHSELSSGYGSEAYPNMSRMDWAVELFGWFNYYLKDIGEEPEPMVQIQTNDGRWHVEETWPPEDVSLLVHDLSSDWNGASGTVNGL
;
A
#
# COMPACT_ATOMS: atom_id res chain seq x y z
N PRO A 1 -8.26 3.18 6.39
CA PRO A 1 -8.67 2.36 5.25
C PRO A 1 -10.17 2.44 5.01
N TYR A 2 -10.64 1.98 3.85
CA TYR A 2 -12.06 1.92 3.50
C TYR A 2 -12.79 0.71 4.11
N TYR A 3 -12.07 -0.24 4.66
CA TYR A 3 -12.64 -1.41 5.32
C TYR A 3 -12.60 -1.26 6.84
N ASP A 4 -13.57 -1.90 7.49
CA ASP A 4 -13.70 -1.89 8.93
C ASP A 4 -12.58 -2.69 9.62
N PHE A 5 -12.14 -2.23 10.77
CA PHE A 5 -11.09 -2.86 11.56
C PHE A 5 -11.59 -3.89 12.56
N GLY A 6 -12.88 -3.90 12.88
CA GLY A 6 -13.48 -4.86 13.82
C GLY A 6 -13.72 -6.22 13.19
N GLY A 7 -13.83 -6.29 11.87
CA GLY A 7 -14.03 -7.52 11.14
C GLY A 7 -12.85 -7.90 10.27
N GLU A 8 -12.77 -9.09 9.80
CA GLU A 8 -11.71 -9.60 8.94
C GLU A 8 -11.71 -8.98 7.53
N GLY A 9 -11.77 -7.66 7.45
CA GLY A 9 -11.55 -6.91 6.21
C GLY A 9 -12.64 -7.05 5.15
N MET A 10 -13.84 -7.45 5.52
CA MET A 10 -14.99 -7.43 4.61
C MET A 10 -15.87 -6.22 4.91
N PRO A 11 -16.27 -5.44 3.90
CA PRO A 11 -17.23 -4.36 4.09
C PRO A 11 -18.51 -4.88 4.75
N GLY A 12 -18.90 -4.27 5.86
CA GLY A 12 -20.13 -4.63 6.58
C GLY A 12 -20.02 -5.84 7.51
N VAL A 13 -18.85 -6.38 7.76
CA VAL A 13 -18.63 -7.45 8.73
C VAL A 13 -17.83 -6.90 9.90
N GLY A 14 -18.53 -6.60 10.96
CA GLY A 14 -17.96 -6.08 12.21
C GLY A 14 -18.40 -4.66 12.45
N ASP A 15 -19.35 -4.51 13.33
CA ASP A 15 -19.75 -3.22 13.86
C ASP A 15 -18.73 -2.82 14.96
N ASP A 16 -17.66 -2.15 14.57
CA ASP A 16 -16.84 -1.43 15.55
C ASP A 16 -17.48 -0.08 15.85
N SER A 17 -18.69 -0.12 16.34
CA SER A 17 -19.43 1.05 16.79
C SER A 17 -18.87 1.62 18.11
N SER A 18 -17.90 0.95 18.73
CA SER A 18 -17.31 1.38 19.98
C SER A 18 -15.91 1.97 19.79
N PRO A 19 -15.71 3.26 20.06
CA PRO A 19 -14.42 3.94 19.84
C PRO A 19 -13.27 3.45 20.74
N ASN A 20 -13.47 2.41 21.53
CA ASN A 20 -12.45 1.87 22.45
C ASN A 20 -12.40 0.34 22.47
N THR A 21 -12.86 -0.33 21.43
CA THR A 21 -12.78 -1.78 21.35
C THR A 21 -11.36 -2.23 21.01
N VAL A 22 -10.91 -3.27 21.69
CA VAL A 22 -9.68 -3.99 21.33
C VAL A 22 -9.95 -4.69 20.00
N PRO A 23 -9.11 -4.53 18.97
CA PRO A 23 -9.26 -5.28 17.75
C PRO A 23 -9.32 -6.79 18.03
N ASP A 24 -10.30 -7.48 17.51
CA ASP A 24 -10.54 -8.89 17.79
C ASP A 24 -9.92 -9.84 16.75
N GLY A 25 -9.33 -9.27 15.69
CA GLY A 25 -8.67 -10.03 14.65
C GLY A 25 -7.70 -9.21 13.78
N GLY A 26 -7.12 -9.88 12.80
CA GLY A 26 -6.29 -9.28 11.76
C GLY A 26 -5.04 -8.56 12.27
N VAL A 27 -4.51 -7.66 11.43
CA VAL A 27 -3.29 -6.90 11.72
C VAL A 27 -3.48 -5.93 12.90
N GLY A 28 -4.69 -5.40 13.09
CA GLY A 28 -4.99 -4.50 14.20
C GLY A 28 -4.77 -5.19 15.54
N LYS A 29 -5.26 -6.43 15.68
CA LYS A 29 -5.03 -7.22 16.89
C LYS A 29 -3.54 -7.56 17.08
N TRP A 30 -2.86 -7.93 16.02
CA TRP A 30 -1.43 -8.22 16.08
C TRP A 30 -0.62 -7.00 16.54
N VAL A 31 -0.88 -5.82 15.98
CA VAL A 31 -0.23 -4.57 16.41
C VAL A 31 -0.59 -4.24 17.86
N TYR A 32 -1.85 -4.39 18.24
CA TYR A 32 -2.30 -4.18 19.61
C TYR A 32 -1.54 -5.09 20.59
N ASP A 33 -1.49 -6.39 20.32
CA ASP A 33 -0.85 -7.37 21.20
C ASP A 33 0.68 -7.20 21.25
N THR A 34 1.29 -6.74 20.15
CA THR A 34 2.77 -6.67 20.02
C THR A 34 3.33 -5.32 20.45
N PHE A 35 2.69 -4.21 20.07
CA PHE A 35 3.28 -2.88 20.27
C PHE A 35 2.83 -2.20 21.57
N LEU A 36 1.57 -2.34 21.99
CA LEU A 36 1.10 -1.70 23.21
C LEU A 36 1.87 -2.10 24.47
N PRO A 37 2.19 -3.40 24.69
CA PRO A 37 2.95 -3.80 25.87
C PRO A 37 4.35 -3.17 25.94
N HIS A 38 4.85 -2.67 24.82
CA HIS A 38 6.14 -2.01 24.70
C HIS A 38 6.06 -0.47 24.72
N GLY A 39 4.93 0.09 25.13
CA GLY A 39 4.78 1.52 25.33
C GLY A 39 4.50 2.32 24.05
N TYR A 40 3.85 1.69 23.08
CA TYR A 40 3.27 2.38 21.93
C TYR A 40 1.80 2.72 22.18
N ALA A 41 1.35 3.82 21.62
CA ALA A 41 -0.07 4.05 21.38
C ALA A 41 -0.41 3.54 19.97
N PHE A 42 -1.57 2.95 19.81
CA PHE A 42 -2.07 2.47 18.54
C PHE A 42 -3.39 3.15 18.19
N ALA A 43 -3.50 3.64 16.98
CA ALA A 43 -4.71 4.27 16.47
C ALA A 43 -5.07 3.68 15.10
N GLN A 44 -6.36 3.44 14.91
CA GLN A 44 -6.94 3.09 13.62
C GLN A 44 -7.97 4.15 13.25
N ALA A 45 -7.96 4.58 12.00
CA ALA A 45 -8.88 5.58 11.49
C ALA A 45 -9.59 5.06 10.24
N SER A 46 -10.92 5.15 10.22
CA SER A 46 -11.70 4.92 9.03
C SER A 46 -11.63 6.15 8.12
N THR A 47 -11.51 5.95 6.82
CA THR A 47 -11.58 7.05 5.85
C THR A 47 -12.97 7.70 5.85
N PHE A 48 -13.07 8.92 5.36
CA PHE A 48 -14.36 9.59 5.22
C PHE A 48 -15.34 8.72 4.41
N GLY A 49 -16.59 8.79 4.75
CA GLY A 49 -17.65 7.99 4.12
C GLY A 49 -17.69 6.51 4.52
N THR A 50 -16.76 6.03 5.35
CA THR A 50 -16.75 4.64 5.81
C THR A 50 -16.89 4.55 7.33
N GLY A 51 -17.39 3.41 7.83
CA GLY A 51 -17.64 3.22 9.25
C GLY A 51 -18.49 4.36 9.83
N GLN A 52 -18.01 4.97 10.91
CA GLN A 52 -18.66 6.13 11.54
C GLN A 52 -18.11 7.49 11.05
N SER A 53 -17.13 7.50 10.16
CA SER A 53 -16.61 8.73 9.58
C SER A 53 -17.64 9.37 8.64
N THR A 54 -17.91 10.64 8.86
CA THR A 54 -18.87 11.43 8.06
C THR A 54 -18.24 11.88 6.75
N HIS A 55 -19.01 12.60 5.93
CA HIS A 55 -18.66 13.02 4.57
C HIS A 55 -18.62 11.86 3.57
N CYS A 56 -18.22 12.15 2.35
CA CYS A 56 -18.05 11.14 1.32
C CYS A 56 -16.62 10.63 1.28
N GLN A 57 -16.43 9.39 0.87
CA GLN A 57 -15.13 8.85 0.54
C GLN A 57 -14.64 9.46 -0.77
N ASP A 58 -13.49 10.10 -0.72
CA ASP A 58 -12.75 10.61 -1.86
C ASP A 58 -11.54 9.70 -2.06
N VAL A 59 -11.69 8.69 -2.93
CA VAL A 59 -10.74 7.58 -3.06
C VAL A 59 -9.35 8.10 -3.42
N LYS A 60 -8.47 8.12 -2.43
CA LYS A 60 -7.08 8.60 -2.54
C LYS A 60 -6.92 10.06 -2.96
N GLY A 61 -8.02 10.81 -2.99
CA GLY A 61 -8.01 12.24 -3.32
C GLY A 61 -7.73 13.14 -2.12
N LEU A 62 -7.90 14.45 -2.35
CA LEU A 62 -7.54 15.50 -1.38
C LEU A 62 -8.23 15.33 -0.02
N GLY A 63 -9.46 14.79 0.00
CA GLY A 63 -10.20 14.52 1.22
C GLY A 63 -9.46 13.53 2.12
N GLU A 64 -9.06 12.39 1.60
CA GLU A 64 -8.31 11.37 2.36
C GLU A 64 -6.91 11.86 2.75
N GLN A 65 -6.22 12.53 1.83
CA GLN A 65 -4.89 13.10 2.07
C GLN A 65 -4.90 14.08 3.26
N THR A 66 -5.90 14.99 3.28
CA THR A 66 -6.09 15.92 4.40
C THR A 66 -6.47 15.19 5.68
N GLY A 67 -7.31 14.17 5.58
CA GLY A 67 -7.76 13.38 6.72
C GLY A 67 -6.62 12.65 7.42
N ILE A 68 -5.72 12.01 6.67
CA ILE A 68 -4.58 11.30 7.27
C ILE A 68 -3.54 12.27 7.86
N GLN A 69 -3.32 13.43 7.22
CA GLN A 69 -2.48 14.47 7.77
C GLN A 69 -3.03 14.97 9.12
N ALA A 70 -4.32 15.33 9.17
CA ALA A 70 -4.96 15.80 10.39
C ALA A 70 -4.95 14.75 11.51
N ALA A 71 -5.14 13.47 11.18
CA ALA A 71 -5.06 12.38 12.15
C ALA A 71 -3.62 12.25 12.71
N THR A 72 -2.62 12.38 11.86
CA THR A 72 -1.20 12.33 12.25
C THR A 72 -0.84 13.51 13.16
N ASP A 73 -1.28 14.72 12.82
CA ASP A 73 -1.10 15.91 13.64
C ASP A 73 -1.77 15.74 15.01
N TRP A 74 -3.02 15.28 15.02
CA TRP A 74 -3.74 15.06 16.25
C TRP A 74 -3.02 14.07 17.18
N LEU A 75 -2.54 12.95 16.64
CA LEU A 75 -1.80 11.94 17.42
C LEU A 75 -0.49 12.51 17.99
N GLY A 76 0.25 13.26 17.19
CA GLY A 76 1.52 13.85 17.61
C GLY A 76 1.35 14.90 18.72
N GLN A 77 0.22 15.63 18.74
CA GLN A 77 -0.08 16.69 19.69
C GLN A 77 -0.70 16.22 21.02
N GLN A 78 -0.99 14.93 21.16
CA GLN A 78 -1.59 14.44 22.40
C GLN A 78 -0.60 14.51 23.58
N ASN A 79 -1.09 14.80 24.76
CA ASN A 79 -0.28 14.94 25.97
C ASN A 79 0.40 13.63 26.44
N TRP A 80 -0.04 12.50 25.93
CA TRP A 80 0.56 11.17 26.15
C TRP A 80 1.51 10.76 25.01
N SER A 81 1.57 11.52 23.93
CA SER A 81 2.46 11.28 22.79
C SER A 81 3.84 11.89 23.04
N ASN A 82 4.88 11.24 22.54
CA ASN A 82 6.21 11.84 22.49
C ASN A 82 6.41 12.73 21.24
N GLY A 83 5.38 12.92 20.45
CA GLY A 83 5.40 13.73 19.24
C GLY A 83 5.83 12.97 17.98
N ASN A 84 6.19 11.71 18.06
CA ASN A 84 6.61 10.91 16.92
C ASN A 84 5.51 9.93 16.51
N VAL A 85 5.09 10.01 15.25
CA VAL A 85 4.06 9.16 14.66
C VAL A 85 4.66 8.35 13.51
N GLY A 86 4.34 7.07 13.48
CA GLY A 86 4.66 6.18 12.36
C GLY A 86 3.37 5.62 11.78
N LEU A 87 3.35 5.43 10.48
CA LEU A 87 2.22 4.82 9.78
C LEU A 87 2.60 3.45 9.23
N MET A 88 1.67 2.53 9.28
CA MET A 88 1.78 1.22 8.67
C MET A 88 0.43 0.81 8.12
N GLY A 89 0.42 0.23 6.94
CA GLY A 89 -0.80 -0.28 6.37
C GLY A 89 -0.55 -1.11 5.12
N LYS A 90 -1.50 -2.01 4.80
CA LYS A 90 -1.44 -2.84 3.61
C LYS A 90 -2.49 -2.42 2.59
N SER A 91 -2.17 -2.58 1.30
CA SER A 91 -3.12 -2.33 0.21
C SER A 91 -3.58 -0.88 0.20
N TYR A 92 -4.87 -0.63 0.26
CA TYR A 92 -5.44 0.71 0.38
C TYR A 92 -4.80 1.51 1.53
N ALA A 93 -4.66 0.89 2.70
CA ALA A 93 -3.98 1.52 3.83
C ALA A 93 -2.46 1.67 3.60
N GLY A 94 -1.87 0.88 2.72
CA GLY A 94 -0.50 1.05 2.26
C GLY A 94 -0.34 2.31 1.40
N THR A 95 -1.29 2.58 0.49
CA THR A 95 -1.34 3.82 -0.28
C THR A 95 -1.54 5.03 0.63
N THR A 96 -2.34 4.92 1.70
CA THR A 96 -2.53 6.00 2.68
C THR A 96 -1.22 6.45 3.35
N ASN A 97 -0.21 5.59 3.42
CA ASN A 97 1.11 6.01 3.90
C ASN A 97 1.76 7.03 2.95
N TRP A 98 1.60 6.83 1.65
CA TRP A 98 2.12 7.77 0.65
C TRP A 98 1.35 9.09 0.64
N GLU A 99 0.03 9.03 0.84
CA GLU A 99 -0.81 10.23 1.03
C GLU A 99 -0.34 11.09 2.20
N ALA A 100 -0.02 10.45 3.32
CA ALA A 100 0.51 11.16 4.48
C ALA A 100 1.90 11.74 4.23
N ALA A 101 2.71 11.08 3.41
CA ALA A 101 4.07 11.51 3.13
C ALA A 101 4.16 12.62 2.06
N GLN A 102 3.18 12.77 1.18
CA GLN A 102 3.19 13.85 0.18
C GLN A 102 3.00 15.25 0.79
N ASN A 103 2.22 15.35 1.87
CA ASN A 103 2.05 16.58 2.66
C ASN A 103 2.22 16.24 4.15
N PRO A 104 3.46 15.97 4.59
CA PRO A 104 3.71 15.35 5.87
C PRO A 104 3.46 16.29 7.04
N SER A 105 2.79 15.76 8.06
CA SER A 105 2.82 16.35 9.40
C SER A 105 4.26 16.42 9.92
N GLU A 106 4.59 17.41 10.72
CA GLU A 106 5.88 17.47 11.43
C GLU A 106 6.10 16.29 12.37
N HIS A 107 5.01 15.63 12.76
CA HIS A 107 5.00 14.46 13.63
C HIS A 107 5.29 13.15 12.90
N LEU A 108 5.14 13.11 11.57
CA LEU A 108 5.34 11.90 10.77
C LEU A 108 6.83 11.58 10.60
N LYS A 109 7.31 10.54 11.28
CA LYS A 109 8.73 10.15 11.28
C LYS A 109 9.04 9.00 10.36
N THR A 110 8.11 8.09 10.17
CA THR A 110 8.32 6.90 9.35
C THR A 110 7.02 6.36 8.77
N ILE A 111 7.11 5.75 7.60
CA ILE A 111 6.01 5.04 6.96
C ILE A 111 6.42 3.63 6.55
N VAL A 112 5.48 2.70 6.64
CA VAL A 112 5.66 1.30 6.24
C VAL A 112 4.53 0.92 5.28
N PRO A 113 4.63 1.32 3.99
CA PRO A 113 3.68 0.94 2.98
C PRO A 113 3.86 -0.53 2.58
N ILE A 114 2.83 -1.35 2.85
CA ILE A 114 2.79 -2.76 2.50
C ILE A 114 1.88 -2.92 1.29
N SER A 115 2.39 -3.35 0.15
CA SER A 115 1.61 -3.48 -1.09
C SER A 115 0.73 -2.26 -1.39
N GLY A 116 1.26 -1.06 -1.17
CA GLY A 116 0.53 0.21 -1.32
C GLY A 116 1.05 1.02 -2.51
N SER A 117 0.22 1.21 -3.52
CA SER A 117 0.57 1.97 -4.72
C SER A 117 0.92 3.42 -4.40
N ILE A 118 1.97 3.94 -5.01
CA ILE A 118 2.40 5.34 -4.87
C ILE A 118 1.76 6.26 -5.92
N GLY A 119 0.91 5.70 -6.77
CA GLY A 119 0.06 6.38 -7.73
C GLY A 119 -1.16 5.52 -8.00
N VAL A 120 -2.28 6.11 -8.36
CA VAL A 120 -3.57 5.40 -8.46
C VAL A 120 -3.93 5.07 -9.90
N GLN A 121 -3.59 5.94 -10.84
CA GLN A 121 -3.96 5.77 -12.24
C GLN A 121 -3.48 4.44 -12.81
N GLU A 122 -2.24 4.07 -12.54
CA GLU A 122 -1.61 2.85 -13.04
C GLU A 122 -2.23 1.55 -12.47
N MET A 123 -2.94 1.64 -11.35
CA MET A 123 -3.71 0.52 -10.80
C MET A 123 -4.98 0.23 -11.60
N PHE A 124 -5.56 1.26 -12.19
CA PHE A 124 -6.84 1.18 -12.90
C PHE A 124 -6.65 1.08 -14.41
N TYR A 125 -5.61 1.73 -14.91
CA TYR A 125 -5.33 1.78 -16.35
C TYR A 125 -3.86 1.53 -16.62
N ARG A 126 -3.59 0.67 -17.60
CA ARG A 126 -2.24 0.39 -18.05
C ARG A 126 -2.17 0.53 -19.56
N ASN A 127 -1.28 1.40 -20.03
CA ASN A 127 -1.12 1.69 -21.46
C ASN A 127 -2.46 2.07 -22.15
N GLY A 128 -3.31 2.81 -21.47
CA GLY A 128 -4.62 3.23 -21.97
C GLY A 128 -5.73 2.18 -21.93
N SER A 129 -5.44 1.00 -21.37
CA SER A 129 -6.43 -0.07 -21.17
C SER A 129 -6.83 -0.19 -19.72
N SER A 130 -8.13 -0.37 -19.45
CA SER A 130 -8.60 -0.68 -18.12
C SER A 130 -8.06 -2.04 -17.66
N GLU A 131 -7.54 -2.09 -16.45
CA GLU A 131 -7.21 -3.33 -15.77
C GLU A 131 -8.49 -4.05 -15.35
N ALA A 132 -8.53 -5.38 -15.53
CA ALA A 132 -9.72 -6.16 -15.19
C ALA A 132 -10.12 -6.05 -13.71
N ARG A 133 -9.16 -5.90 -12.82
CA ARG A 133 -9.35 -5.71 -11.39
C ARG A 133 -9.93 -4.34 -11.00
N ALA A 134 -9.80 -3.34 -11.86
CA ALA A 134 -10.34 -1.99 -11.61
C ALA A 134 -11.84 -2.03 -11.31
N MET A 135 -12.58 -2.88 -12.01
CA MET A 135 -14.00 -3.09 -11.79
C MET A 135 -14.33 -3.66 -10.41
N GLY A 136 -13.45 -4.55 -9.90
CA GLY A 136 -13.58 -5.11 -8.56
C GLY A 136 -13.31 -4.08 -7.47
N TYR A 137 -12.36 -3.19 -7.67
CA TYR A 137 -12.05 -2.13 -6.70
C TYR A 137 -13.18 -1.12 -6.59
N ASP A 138 -13.70 -0.64 -7.72
CA ASP A 138 -14.83 0.29 -7.72
C ASP A 138 -16.04 -0.29 -6.98
N ALA A 139 -16.41 -1.52 -7.29
CA ALA A 139 -17.50 -2.21 -6.61
C ALA A 139 -17.25 -2.38 -5.09
N ALA A 140 -16.00 -2.68 -4.70
CA ALA A 140 -15.62 -2.80 -3.29
C ALA A 140 -15.69 -1.46 -2.54
N TYR A 141 -15.26 -0.37 -3.18
CA TYR A 141 -15.32 0.96 -2.58
C TYR A 141 -16.75 1.44 -2.43
N GLN A 142 -17.59 1.26 -3.45
CA GLN A 142 -19.02 1.56 -3.36
C GLN A 142 -19.69 0.76 -2.24
N ALA A 143 -19.42 -0.55 -2.14
CA ALA A 143 -19.98 -1.39 -1.10
C ALA A 143 -19.54 -0.93 0.31
N ALA A 144 -18.27 -0.52 0.46
CA ALA A 144 -17.73 -0.05 1.74
C ALA A 144 -18.34 1.29 2.20
N THR A 145 -18.81 2.10 1.25
CA THR A 145 -19.42 3.42 1.52
C THR A 145 -20.94 3.40 1.53
N THR A 146 -21.56 2.26 1.23
CA THR A 146 -23.01 2.14 1.23
C THR A 146 -23.54 2.05 2.67
N ASP A 147 -24.46 2.94 3.02
CA ASP A 147 -25.23 2.82 4.24
C ASP A 147 -26.34 1.78 4.04
N LEU A 148 -26.17 0.62 4.63
CA LEU A 148 -27.10 -0.50 4.48
C LEU A 148 -28.49 -0.23 5.07
N THR A 149 -28.66 0.83 5.85
CA THR A 149 -29.95 1.21 6.43
C THR A 149 -30.78 2.12 5.54
N THR A 150 -30.13 2.90 4.69
CA THR A 150 -30.76 3.90 3.79
C THR A 150 -30.52 3.61 2.32
N ASP A 151 -29.67 2.65 1.99
CA ASP A 151 -29.17 2.36 0.63
C ASP A 151 -28.41 3.57 -0.01
N ASP A 152 -28.00 4.53 0.81
CA ASP A 152 -27.22 5.69 0.35
C ASP A 152 -25.76 5.34 0.19
N VAL A 153 -25.16 5.65 -0.97
CA VAL A 153 -23.71 5.52 -1.22
C VAL A 153 -23.01 6.81 -0.82
N ARG A 154 -22.09 6.71 0.11
CA ARG A 154 -21.30 7.84 0.64
C ARG A 154 -19.94 8.01 -0.06
N MET A 155 -19.82 7.60 -1.30
CA MET A 155 -18.68 7.88 -2.15
C MET A 155 -18.84 9.26 -2.79
N CYS A 156 -17.76 10.01 -2.96
CA CYS A 156 -17.81 11.31 -3.58
C CYS A 156 -18.24 11.20 -5.07
N SER A 157 -18.91 12.21 -5.58
CA SER A 157 -19.49 12.18 -6.93
C SER A 157 -18.42 11.97 -8.01
N ASP A 158 -17.24 12.56 -7.83
CA ASP A 158 -16.14 12.49 -8.79
C ASP A 158 -15.56 11.07 -8.89
N ASP A 159 -15.67 10.28 -7.83
CA ASP A 159 -15.30 8.86 -7.84
C ASP A 159 -16.42 7.98 -8.41
N LEU A 160 -17.68 8.30 -8.12
CA LEU A 160 -18.82 7.52 -8.60
C LEU A 160 -18.98 7.58 -10.11
N VAL A 161 -18.74 8.73 -10.72
CA VAL A 161 -18.99 8.97 -12.16
C VAL A 161 -17.73 9.34 -12.93
N GLY A 162 -16.62 9.49 -12.25
CA GLY A 162 -15.36 9.96 -12.81
C GLY A 162 -14.46 8.84 -13.34
N PRO A 163 -13.17 9.16 -13.54
CA PRO A 163 -12.19 8.26 -14.14
C PRO A 163 -11.96 6.95 -13.40
N LEU A 164 -12.22 6.92 -12.09
CA LEU A 164 -12.08 5.72 -11.27
C LEU A 164 -13.08 4.63 -11.64
N ASN A 165 -14.29 5.01 -12.04
CA ASN A 165 -15.37 4.08 -12.33
C ASN A 165 -15.35 3.64 -13.81
N PRO A 166 -14.81 2.46 -14.14
CA PRO A 166 -14.72 1.99 -15.52
C PRO A 166 -16.07 1.61 -16.11
N TRP A 167 -17.12 1.46 -15.28
CA TRP A 167 -18.49 1.16 -15.73
C TRP A 167 -19.31 2.39 -16.01
N SER A 168 -18.88 3.56 -15.55
CA SER A 168 -19.55 4.80 -15.84
C SER A 168 -19.42 5.12 -17.32
N THR A 169 -20.52 5.13 -18.03
CA THR A 169 -20.56 5.61 -19.43
C THR A 169 -20.13 7.08 -19.52
N TRP A 170 -20.29 7.83 -18.46
CA TRP A 170 -19.84 9.21 -18.34
C TRP A 170 -18.32 9.27 -18.12
N GLY A 171 -17.76 8.45 -17.25
CA GLY A 171 -16.31 8.38 -17.03
C GLY A 171 -15.52 8.06 -18.29
N TRP A 172 -16.03 7.19 -19.15
CA TRP A 172 -15.39 6.84 -20.40
C TRP A 172 -15.51 7.91 -21.49
N ALA A 173 -16.66 8.58 -21.55
CA ALA A 173 -16.96 9.51 -22.62
C ALA A 173 -16.58 10.96 -22.31
N GLU A 174 -16.63 11.35 -21.04
CA GLU A 174 -16.50 12.75 -20.64
C GLU A 174 -15.20 13.04 -19.87
N PHE A 175 -14.72 12.08 -19.08
CA PHE A 175 -13.50 12.26 -18.26
C PHE A 175 -12.28 11.53 -18.81
N GLY A 176 -12.42 10.82 -19.92
CA GLY A 176 -11.31 10.15 -20.58
C GLY A 176 -10.60 9.09 -19.74
N GLY A 177 -11.32 8.41 -18.85
CA GLY A 177 -10.88 7.36 -17.90
C GLY A 177 -9.39 7.02 -17.82
N ALA A 178 -8.81 6.55 -18.92
CA ALA A 178 -7.39 6.21 -19.03
C ALA A 178 -6.48 7.41 -19.30
N ASP A 179 -7.03 8.52 -19.80
CA ASP A 179 -6.22 9.69 -20.12
C ASP A 179 -5.85 10.45 -18.85
N TRP A 180 -4.65 11.03 -18.87
CA TRP A 180 -4.17 11.81 -17.75
C TRP A 180 -5.02 13.07 -17.55
N SER A 181 -5.35 13.39 -16.31
CA SER A 181 -6.20 14.51 -15.94
C SER A 181 -5.86 15.03 -14.55
N ASP A 182 -6.42 16.18 -14.16
CA ASP A 182 -6.27 16.76 -12.82
C ASP A 182 -6.72 15.77 -11.72
N TYR A 183 -7.70 14.92 -12.01
CA TYR A 183 -8.14 13.85 -11.11
C TYR A 183 -6.99 12.87 -10.79
N TRP A 184 -6.22 12.46 -11.78
CA TRP A 184 -5.08 11.56 -11.61
C TRP A 184 -3.85 12.28 -11.07
N ASP A 185 -3.64 13.56 -11.42
CA ASP A 185 -2.55 14.37 -10.86
C ASP A 185 -2.67 14.49 -9.34
N GLU A 186 -3.88 14.71 -8.84
CA GLU A 186 -4.16 14.77 -7.39
C GLU A 186 -3.82 13.46 -6.67
N ARG A 187 -3.91 12.33 -7.38
CA ARG A 187 -3.69 10.96 -6.88
C ARG A 187 -2.31 10.40 -7.23
N ARG A 188 -1.38 11.24 -7.66
CA ARG A 188 0.00 10.92 -7.97
C ARG A 188 0.93 11.38 -6.86
N HIS A 189 1.12 10.54 -5.85
CA HIS A 189 1.79 10.95 -4.61
C HIS A 189 3.32 11.08 -4.73
N LEU A 190 3.97 10.34 -5.64
CA LEU A 190 5.44 10.26 -5.70
C LEU A 190 6.16 11.60 -5.84
N PRO A 191 5.78 12.53 -6.73
CA PRO A 191 6.50 13.80 -6.87
C PRO A 191 6.55 14.59 -5.56
N ASP A 192 5.42 14.71 -4.89
CA ASP A 192 5.30 15.46 -3.64
C ASP A 192 6.01 14.75 -2.47
N VAL A 193 5.99 13.42 -2.45
CA VAL A 193 6.76 12.62 -1.47
C VAL A 193 8.25 12.91 -1.63
N LEU A 194 8.79 12.89 -2.84
CA LEU A 194 10.22 13.16 -3.09
C LEU A 194 10.62 14.58 -2.68
N GLU A 195 9.74 15.55 -2.85
CA GLU A 195 9.97 16.94 -2.50
C GLU A 195 9.84 17.19 -0.99
N ASN A 196 8.76 16.73 -0.39
CA ASN A 196 8.30 17.18 0.93
C ASN A 196 8.70 16.23 2.07
N TYR A 197 8.76 14.91 1.83
CA TYR A 197 8.97 13.96 2.91
C TYR A 197 10.44 13.90 3.35
N LYS A 198 10.66 13.94 4.66
CA LYS A 198 12.00 13.88 5.27
C LYS A 198 12.13 12.79 6.34
N GLY A 199 11.11 11.98 6.48
CA GLY A 199 11.13 10.80 7.35
C GLY A 199 11.79 9.59 6.67
N SER A 200 11.49 8.40 7.17
CA SER A 200 12.01 7.14 6.62
C SER A 200 10.91 6.28 6.02
N VAL A 201 11.28 5.38 5.11
CA VAL A 201 10.35 4.53 4.37
C VAL A 201 10.80 3.07 4.43
N TYR A 202 9.91 2.18 4.85
CA TYR A 202 10.12 0.74 4.78
C TYR A 202 9.11 0.10 3.82
N ILE A 203 9.51 -0.12 2.58
CA ILE A 203 8.67 -0.72 1.54
C ILE A 203 8.58 -2.24 1.76
N VAL A 204 7.36 -2.77 1.82
CA VAL A 204 7.11 -4.21 1.97
C VAL A 204 6.21 -4.69 0.84
N TRP A 205 6.64 -5.72 0.09
CA TRP A 205 5.88 -6.16 -1.07
C TRP A 205 6.06 -7.64 -1.41
N GLY A 206 4.98 -8.29 -1.87
CA GLY A 206 5.05 -9.63 -2.43
C GLY A 206 5.37 -9.59 -3.93
N LEU A 207 6.35 -10.37 -4.39
CA LEU A 207 6.68 -10.48 -5.82
C LEU A 207 5.57 -11.13 -6.64
N GLN A 208 4.67 -11.86 -6.00
CA GLN A 208 3.52 -12.52 -6.63
C GLN A 208 2.21 -11.78 -6.37
N ASP A 209 2.29 -10.51 -5.95
CA ASP A 209 1.13 -9.67 -5.74
C ASP A 209 0.50 -9.28 -7.08
N TRP A 210 -0.59 -9.95 -7.42
CA TRP A 210 -1.39 -9.63 -8.61
C TRP A 210 -2.46 -8.59 -8.34
N ASN A 211 -2.73 -8.31 -7.05
CA ASN A 211 -3.74 -7.34 -6.64
C ASN A 211 -3.18 -5.91 -6.79
N VAL A 212 -2.04 -5.64 -6.17
CA VAL A 212 -1.28 -4.39 -6.36
C VAL A 212 0.13 -4.78 -6.80
N ASP A 213 0.46 -4.57 -8.05
CA ASP A 213 1.70 -5.08 -8.64
C ASP A 213 2.97 -4.52 -7.98
N PRO A 214 4.03 -5.33 -7.82
CA PRO A 214 5.32 -4.88 -7.31
C PRO A 214 5.93 -3.72 -8.11
N TYR A 215 5.53 -3.56 -9.36
CA TYR A 215 5.93 -2.46 -10.23
C TYR A 215 5.76 -1.07 -9.58
N HIS A 216 4.77 -0.93 -8.71
CA HIS A 216 4.49 0.35 -8.04
C HIS A 216 5.48 0.69 -6.91
N ALA A 217 6.28 -0.27 -6.43
CA ALA A 217 7.17 -0.06 -5.31
C ALA A 217 8.63 0.05 -5.70
N PHE A 218 9.14 -0.95 -6.40
CA PHE A 218 10.58 -1.11 -6.60
C PHE A 218 11.22 -0.01 -7.43
N PRO A 219 10.58 0.53 -8.50
CA PRO A 219 11.14 1.68 -9.20
C PRO A 219 11.29 2.92 -8.32
N THR A 220 10.53 3.03 -7.24
CA THR A 220 10.57 4.19 -6.35
C THR A 220 11.68 4.12 -5.30
N TYR A 221 12.21 2.94 -5.00
CA TYR A 221 13.27 2.76 -3.99
C TYR A 221 14.46 3.68 -4.26
N GLN A 222 15.03 3.61 -5.45
CA GLN A 222 16.20 4.42 -5.79
C GLN A 222 15.87 5.92 -5.83
N LEU A 223 14.70 6.29 -6.32
CA LEU A 223 14.26 7.70 -6.32
C LEU A 223 14.15 8.28 -4.91
N LEU A 224 13.62 7.50 -3.97
CA LEU A 224 13.57 7.90 -2.55
C LEU A 224 14.98 8.04 -1.96
N ARG A 225 15.87 7.10 -2.26
CA ARG A 225 17.27 7.15 -1.85
C ARG A 225 17.99 8.39 -2.40
N ASP A 226 17.79 8.68 -3.69
CA ASP A 226 18.40 9.84 -4.36
C ASP A 226 17.87 11.17 -3.80
N ALA A 227 16.62 11.18 -3.30
CA ALA A 227 16.03 12.30 -2.57
C ALA A 227 16.55 12.44 -1.12
N GLY A 228 17.43 11.53 -0.67
CA GLY A 228 18.00 11.54 0.68
C GLY A 228 17.10 10.93 1.75
N ILE A 229 16.06 10.22 1.36
CA ILE A 229 15.13 9.54 2.27
C ILE A 229 15.75 8.18 2.67
N ASN A 230 15.90 7.92 3.97
CA ASN A 230 16.33 6.60 4.41
C ASN A 230 15.26 5.57 4.06
N THR A 231 15.59 4.69 3.12
CA THR A 231 14.63 3.74 2.55
C THR A 231 15.16 2.32 2.66
N ARG A 232 14.33 1.44 3.21
CA ARG A 232 14.52 0.00 3.23
C ARG A 232 13.41 -0.66 2.44
N ALA A 233 13.69 -1.77 1.76
CA ALA A 233 12.68 -2.54 1.06
C ALA A 233 12.86 -4.04 1.31
N ILE A 234 11.75 -4.75 1.42
CA ILE A 234 11.72 -6.21 1.47
C ILE A 234 10.70 -6.73 0.47
N SER A 235 11.10 -7.69 -0.35
CA SER A 235 10.21 -8.36 -1.27
C SER A 235 10.49 -9.85 -1.35
N GLY A 236 9.45 -10.64 -1.24
CA GLY A 236 9.58 -12.09 -1.28
C GLY A 236 8.47 -12.77 -2.07
N GLN A 237 8.52 -14.08 -2.09
CA GLN A 237 7.66 -14.94 -2.90
C GLN A 237 6.27 -15.13 -2.27
N TRP A 238 5.65 -14.06 -1.83
CA TRP A 238 4.26 -14.03 -1.37
C TRP A 238 3.39 -13.15 -2.28
N ALA A 239 2.09 -13.33 -2.18
CA ALA A 239 1.10 -12.55 -2.90
C ALA A 239 0.76 -11.25 -2.12
N HIS A 240 -0.51 -10.83 -2.17
CA HIS A 240 -1.01 -9.64 -1.47
C HIS A 240 -1.13 -9.87 0.04
N ASN A 241 0.02 -10.08 0.73
CA ASN A 241 0.04 -10.51 2.12
C ASN A 241 1.21 -9.93 2.93
N TYR A 242 1.29 -10.28 4.20
CA TYR A 242 2.39 -9.92 5.10
C TYR A 242 3.53 -10.95 5.01
N PRO A 243 4.78 -10.54 5.22
CA PRO A 243 5.94 -11.44 5.09
C PRO A 243 5.96 -12.64 6.04
N ASP A 244 5.29 -12.53 7.18
CA ASP A 244 5.28 -13.51 8.27
C ASP A 244 4.06 -14.43 8.30
N GLN A 245 3.24 -14.43 7.25
CA GLN A 245 2.03 -15.26 7.17
C GLN A 245 2.26 -16.50 6.29
N PRO A 246 2.65 -17.66 6.84
CA PRO A 246 3.10 -18.82 6.08
C PRO A 246 2.02 -19.51 5.25
N ASP A 247 0.78 -19.42 5.65
CA ASP A 247 -0.37 -20.11 5.03
C ASP A 247 -1.06 -19.33 3.91
N ARG A 248 -0.58 -18.10 3.62
CA ARG A 248 -1.19 -17.20 2.63
C ARG A 248 -0.16 -16.52 1.73
N HIS A 249 1.00 -17.15 1.49
CA HIS A 249 2.12 -16.45 0.86
C HIS A 249 2.00 -16.22 -0.63
N SER A 250 1.35 -17.09 -1.34
CA SER A 250 1.04 -16.89 -2.75
C SER A 250 -0.14 -17.75 -3.15
N GLU A 251 -0.75 -17.46 -4.28
CA GLU A 251 -1.73 -18.35 -4.87
C GLU A 251 -1.09 -19.70 -5.26
N LEU A 252 0.18 -19.69 -5.61
CA LEU A 252 0.97 -20.92 -5.77
C LEU A 252 1.12 -21.64 -4.45
N SER A 253 1.25 -20.94 -3.33
CA SER A 253 1.31 -21.56 -2.00
C SER A 253 -0.07 -21.99 -1.49
N SER A 254 -1.15 -21.34 -1.87
CA SER A 254 -2.51 -21.78 -1.50
C SER A 254 -2.93 -23.06 -2.21
N GLY A 255 -2.36 -23.33 -3.37
CA GLY A 255 -2.63 -24.55 -4.14
C GLY A 255 -1.55 -25.63 -3.98
N TYR A 256 -0.33 -25.26 -3.70
CA TYR A 256 0.84 -26.14 -3.67
C TYR A 256 1.62 -26.05 -2.35
N GLY A 257 1.11 -25.30 -1.43
CA GLY A 257 1.45 -25.25 -0.03
C GLY A 257 2.81 -24.65 0.34
N SER A 258 2.82 -24.05 1.49
CA SER A 258 4.01 -23.79 2.27
C SER A 258 4.92 -25.04 2.43
N GLU A 259 4.39 -26.23 2.21
CA GLU A 259 5.14 -27.48 2.19
C GLU A 259 6.11 -27.58 1.00
N ALA A 260 5.76 -27.01 -0.16
CA ALA A 260 6.64 -27.00 -1.34
C ALA A 260 7.74 -25.93 -1.23
N TYR A 261 7.48 -24.85 -0.49
CA TYR A 261 8.38 -23.71 -0.36
C TYR A 261 8.44 -23.20 1.10
N PRO A 262 9.01 -23.99 2.01
CA PRO A 262 8.98 -23.69 3.46
C PRO A 262 9.73 -22.43 3.86
N ASN A 263 10.57 -21.88 2.99
CA ASN A 263 11.38 -20.69 3.24
C ASN A 263 10.80 -19.40 2.65
N MET A 264 9.55 -19.42 2.17
CA MET A 264 8.92 -18.23 1.60
C MET A 264 8.54 -17.19 2.66
N SER A 265 8.43 -17.61 3.90
CA SER A 265 8.03 -16.72 5.01
C SER A 265 9.23 -16.04 5.64
N ARG A 266 9.01 -14.82 6.06
CA ARG A 266 9.94 -14.07 6.92
C ARG A 266 9.33 -13.94 8.31
N MET A 267 9.39 -15.04 9.07
CA MET A 267 8.84 -15.10 10.44
C MET A 267 9.53 -14.14 11.41
N ASP A 268 10.74 -13.71 11.08
CA ASP A 268 11.51 -12.71 11.81
C ASP A 268 11.15 -11.25 11.43
N TRP A 269 10.32 -11.04 10.40
CA TRP A 269 9.95 -9.71 9.94
C TRP A 269 9.29 -8.86 11.04
N ALA A 270 8.50 -9.47 11.91
CA ALA A 270 7.88 -8.78 13.03
C ALA A 270 8.92 -8.16 13.98
N VAL A 271 10.04 -8.86 14.21
CA VAL A 271 11.14 -8.36 15.03
C VAL A 271 11.86 -7.21 14.33
N GLU A 272 12.09 -7.33 13.04
CA GLU A 272 12.69 -6.30 12.22
C GLU A 272 11.83 -5.04 12.17
N LEU A 273 10.52 -5.19 11.96
CA LEU A 273 9.56 -4.09 11.98
C LEU A 273 9.51 -3.40 13.36
N PHE A 274 9.57 -4.19 14.42
CA PHE A 274 9.62 -3.65 15.80
C PHE A 274 10.89 -2.83 16.03
N GLY A 275 12.05 -3.32 15.56
CA GLY A 275 13.32 -2.58 15.59
C GLY A 275 13.23 -1.27 14.81
N TRP A 276 12.62 -1.29 13.63
CA TRP A 276 12.37 -0.11 12.81
C TRP A 276 11.59 0.98 13.56
N PHE A 277 10.46 0.63 14.14
CA PHE A 277 9.66 1.60 14.90
C PHE A 277 10.34 2.03 16.21
N ASN A 278 11.07 1.14 16.88
CA ASN A 278 11.84 1.53 18.07
C ASN A 278 12.84 2.63 17.77
N TYR A 279 13.55 2.55 16.64
CA TYR A 279 14.49 3.59 16.26
C TYR A 279 13.78 4.90 15.91
N TYR A 280 12.89 4.88 14.92
CA TYR A 280 12.29 6.13 14.40
C TYR A 280 11.29 6.81 15.35
N LEU A 281 10.64 6.07 16.23
CA LEU A 281 9.61 6.64 17.11
C LEU A 281 10.08 6.82 18.55
N LYS A 282 11.12 6.11 18.98
CA LYS A 282 11.55 6.09 20.40
C LYS A 282 13.05 6.33 20.60
N ASP A 283 13.81 6.46 19.53
CA ASP A 283 15.29 6.61 19.56
C ASP A 283 15.95 5.45 20.31
N ILE A 284 15.50 4.23 20.06
CA ILE A 284 16.01 3.00 20.70
C ILE A 284 16.63 2.09 19.64
N GLY A 285 17.88 1.71 19.83
CA GLY A 285 18.63 0.82 18.93
C GLY A 285 19.53 1.59 17.97
N GLU A 286 19.93 0.93 16.90
CA GLU A 286 20.76 1.50 15.83
C GLU A 286 19.88 1.89 14.64
N GLU A 287 20.31 2.91 13.89
CA GLU A 287 19.61 3.31 12.67
C GLU A 287 19.57 2.15 11.68
N PRO A 288 18.37 1.76 11.21
CA PRO A 288 18.26 0.71 10.22
C PRO A 288 18.96 1.09 8.92
N GLU A 289 19.90 0.25 8.49
CA GLU A 289 20.63 0.45 7.24
C GLU A 289 19.69 0.39 6.04
N PRO A 290 19.86 1.31 5.07
CA PRO A 290 19.12 1.25 3.80
C PRO A 290 19.58 0.02 3.01
N MET A 291 18.61 -0.78 2.57
CA MET A 291 18.87 -1.98 1.75
C MET A 291 17.61 -2.47 1.06
N VAL A 292 17.80 -3.28 0.04
CA VAL A 292 16.75 -4.10 -0.54
C VAL A 292 17.01 -5.56 -0.19
N GLN A 293 16.07 -6.18 0.48
CA GLN A 293 16.05 -7.62 0.70
C GLN A 293 15.09 -8.26 -0.30
N ILE A 294 15.60 -9.12 -1.17
CA ILE A 294 14.78 -9.78 -2.18
C ILE A 294 14.94 -11.29 -2.15
N GLN A 295 13.82 -12.00 -2.23
CA GLN A 295 13.81 -13.45 -2.27
C GLN A 295 13.69 -13.97 -3.70
N THR A 296 14.63 -14.82 -4.09
CA THR A 296 14.57 -15.51 -5.37
C THR A 296 13.54 -16.64 -5.36
N ASN A 297 13.20 -17.16 -6.54
CA ASN A 297 12.22 -18.23 -6.72
C ASN A 297 12.65 -19.59 -6.13
N ASP A 298 13.92 -19.75 -5.77
CA ASP A 298 14.43 -20.92 -5.03
C ASP A 298 14.47 -20.70 -3.51
N GLY A 299 13.87 -19.60 -3.02
CA GLY A 299 13.74 -19.29 -1.61
C GLY A 299 14.96 -18.64 -0.96
N ARG A 300 16.03 -18.37 -1.71
CA ARG A 300 17.22 -17.67 -1.16
C ARG A 300 16.97 -16.18 -1.06
N TRP A 301 17.50 -15.57 -0.02
CA TRP A 301 17.49 -14.13 0.19
C TRP A 301 18.78 -13.50 -0.30
N HIS A 302 18.63 -12.40 -1.02
CA HIS A 302 19.72 -11.49 -1.41
C HIS A 302 19.52 -10.15 -0.73
N VAL A 303 20.62 -9.49 -0.45
CA VAL A 303 20.64 -8.14 0.12
C VAL A 303 21.43 -7.27 -0.83
N GLU A 304 20.78 -6.19 -1.29
CA GLU A 304 21.34 -5.25 -2.25
C GLU A 304 21.32 -3.83 -1.63
N GLU A 305 22.32 -3.03 -1.93
CA GLU A 305 22.38 -1.63 -1.47
C GLU A 305 21.53 -0.71 -2.37
N THR A 306 21.43 -1.06 -3.65
CA THR A 306 20.71 -0.31 -4.68
C THR A 306 19.66 -1.16 -5.37
N TRP A 307 18.70 -0.50 -6.03
CA TRP A 307 17.75 -1.19 -6.88
C TRP A 307 17.51 -0.40 -8.19
N PRO A 308 17.74 -0.98 -9.37
CA PRO A 308 18.30 -2.33 -9.58
C PRO A 308 19.71 -2.46 -9.01
N PRO A 309 20.20 -3.72 -8.74
CA PRO A 309 21.57 -3.97 -8.33
C PRO A 309 22.59 -3.40 -9.33
N GLU A 310 23.76 -2.96 -8.86
CA GLU A 310 24.77 -2.29 -9.70
C GLU A 310 25.36 -3.18 -10.80
N ASP A 311 25.37 -4.51 -10.58
CA ASP A 311 25.93 -5.49 -11.50
C ASP A 311 24.93 -6.01 -12.54
N VAL A 312 23.72 -5.43 -12.59
CA VAL A 312 22.69 -5.83 -13.56
C VAL A 312 22.98 -5.23 -14.94
N SER A 313 22.91 -6.08 -15.96
CA SER A 313 22.94 -5.67 -17.35
C SER A 313 21.54 -5.64 -17.95
N LEU A 314 21.18 -4.55 -18.60
CA LEU A 314 19.92 -4.49 -19.34
C LEU A 314 20.08 -5.30 -20.64
N LEU A 315 19.30 -6.38 -20.76
CA LEU A 315 19.16 -7.14 -22.00
C LEU A 315 17.90 -6.69 -22.72
N VAL A 316 18.06 -6.01 -23.85
CA VAL A 316 16.94 -5.53 -24.66
C VAL A 316 16.67 -6.52 -25.78
N HIS A 317 15.43 -7.02 -25.84
CA HIS A 317 14.95 -7.86 -26.93
C HIS A 317 13.84 -7.12 -27.68
N ASP A 318 14.07 -6.82 -28.94
CA ASP A 318 13.04 -6.28 -29.82
C ASP A 318 12.13 -7.40 -30.29
N LEU A 319 10.82 -7.23 -30.13
CA LEU A 319 9.84 -8.13 -30.71
C LEU A 319 9.76 -7.85 -32.22
N SER A 320 10.05 -8.87 -33.05
CA SER A 320 9.90 -8.74 -34.48
C SER A 320 8.43 -8.73 -34.88
N SER A 321 8.06 -7.80 -35.76
CA SER A 321 6.75 -7.76 -36.39
C SER A 321 6.63 -8.71 -37.57
N ASP A 322 7.71 -9.45 -37.92
CA ASP A 322 7.70 -10.41 -39.03
C ASP A 322 6.87 -11.63 -38.64
N TRP A 323 5.58 -11.54 -38.92
CA TRP A 323 4.65 -12.62 -38.72
C TRP A 323 4.90 -13.73 -39.76
N ASN A 324 5.48 -14.83 -39.34
CA ASN A 324 5.63 -16.04 -40.13
C ASN A 324 4.60 -17.14 -39.84
N GLY A 325 3.51 -16.79 -39.16
CA GLY A 325 2.35 -17.65 -38.94
C GLY A 325 2.38 -18.52 -37.69
N ALA A 326 3.40 -18.48 -36.86
CA ALA A 326 3.49 -19.44 -35.76
C ALA A 326 3.74 -18.87 -34.36
N SER A 327 4.43 -17.76 -34.17
CA SER A 327 4.64 -17.11 -32.86
C SER A 327 5.54 -15.90 -33.03
N GLY A 328 5.43 -14.93 -32.13
CA GLY A 328 6.42 -13.85 -32.00
C GLY A 328 7.80 -14.45 -31.73
N THR A 329 8.80 -14.04 -32.47
CA THR A 329 10.19 -14.39 -32.22
C THR A 329 10.86 -13.29 -31.44
N VAL A 330 11.57 -13.65 -30.37
CA VAL A 330 12.48 -12.75 -29.68
C VAL A 330 13.83 -12.83 -30.43
N ASN A 331 14.24 -11.72 -31.08
CA ASN A 331 15.54 -11.66 -31.73
C ASN A 331 16.64 -11.51 -30.67
N GLY A 332 17.63 -12.40 -30.70
CA GLY A 332 18.82 -12.29 -29.87
C GLY A 332 19.09 -13.45 -28.93
N LEU A 333 18.44 -14.58 -29.13
CA LEU A 333 18.84 -15.86 -28.50
C LEU A 333 19.57 -16.75 -29.52
#